data_8a9adb2d3c3d45d23ec5288cc2e19034
#
_entry.id   8a9adb2d3c3d45d23ec5288cc2e19034
#
_cell.length_a   1.000
_cell.length_b   1.000
_cell.length_c   1.000
_cell.angle_alpha   90.00
_cell.angle_beta   90.00
_cell.angle_gamma   90.00
#
_symmetry.space_group_name_H-M   'P 1'
#
loop_
_entity.id
_entity.type
_entity.pdbx_description
1 polymer ?
#
loop_
_entity_poly.entity_id
_entity_poly.type
_entity_poly.pdbx_seq_one_letter_code
_entity_poly.pdbx_strand_id
1 'polypeptide(L)'
;NRKLFILFLLLFLAGIHESLAQKKREFRGAWIQCVNGQFLGLEKDRMQQMLTSQLNEMQKDGVNAVIFQVRPECDALYASAYEPWSRFLTGQQGVAPQPYWDPLAWMIDECHKRGMELHAWINPFRAKTKTTNDLSFNHIAIRKPGSVFAYDGQLILNPGQPENREYICKIASDIVRR
;
A
#
# COMPACT_ATOMS: atom_id res chain seq x y z
N ASN A 1 -62.67 11.35 -14.92
CA ASN A 1 -62.62 11.03 -13.51
C ASN A 1 -61.35 11.62 -12.88
N ARG A 2 -61.49 12.88 -12.42
CA ARG A 2 -60.37 13.68 -11.82
C ARG A 2 -59.69 12.96 -10.64
N LYS A 3 -60.44 12.22 -9.83
CA LYS A 3 -59.95 11.46 -8.70
C LYS A 3 -59.06 10.27 -9.10
N LEU A 4 -59.38 9.60 -10.20
CA LEU A 4 -58.59 8.47 -10.72
C LEU A 4 -57.29 8.96 -11.33
N PHE A 5 -57.27 10.12 -11.98
CA PHE A 5 -56.07 10.74 -12.53
C PHE A 5 -55.08 11.18 -11.42
N ILE A 6 -55.62 11.77 -10.35
CA ILE A 6 -54.80 12.17 -9.18
C ILE A 6 -54.21 10.94 -8.50
N LEU A 7 -54.96 9.84 -8.36
CA LEU A 7 -54.46 8.59 -7.77
C LEU A 7 -53.35 7.99 -8.64
N PHE A 8 -53.47 7.98 -9.96
CA PHE A 8 -52.46 7.51 -10.89
C PHE A 8 -51.18 8.39 -10.83
N LEU A 9 -51.33 9.71 -10.71
CA LEU A 9 -50.22 10.65 -10.60
C LEU A 9 -49.44 10.45 -9.28
N LEU A 10 -50.16 10.20 -8.17
CA LEU A 10 -49.56 9.92 -6.86
C LEU A 10 -48.81 8.57 -6.83
N LEU A 11 -49.35 7.53 -7.51
CA LEU A 11 -48.69 6.23 -7.66
C LEU A 11 -47.45 6.32 -8.56
N PHE A 12 -47.48 7.17 -9.60
CA PHE A 12 -46.35 7.40 -10.48
C PHE A 12 -45.23 8.17 -9.77
N LEU A 13 -45.58 9.16 -8.94
CA LEU A 13 -44.61 9.89 -8.10
C LEU A 13 -44.02 9.04 -6.98
N ALA A 14 -44.79 8.12 -6.38
CA ALA A 14 -44.29 7.16 -5.40
C ALA A 14 -43.31 6.14 -6.01
N GLY A 15 -43.48 5.75 -7.28
CA GLY A 15 -42.57 4.85 -7.98
C GLY A 15 -41.24 5.47 -8.39
N ILE A 16 -41.10 6.80 -8.34
CA ILE A 16 -39.85 7.49 -8.67
C ILE A 16 -38.87 7.53 -7.47
N HIS A 17 -39.35 7.27 -6.26
CA HIS A 17 -38.50 7.30 -5.05
C HIS A 17 -37.65 6.04 -4.82
N GLU A 18 -37.80 4.96 -5.55
CA GLU A 18 -37.04 3.73 -5.37
C GLU A 18 -35.67 3.68 -6.10
N SER A 19 -35.30 4.72 -6.83
CA SER A 19 -34.07 4.71 -7.65
C SER A 19 -32.89 5.48 -7.05
N LEU A 20 -32.95 5.91 -5.80
CA LEU A 20 -31.80 6.42 -5.05
C LEU A 20 -31.24 5.37 -4.08
N ALA A 21 -31.28 4.10 -4.46
CA ALA A 21 -30.45 3.11 -3.83
C ALA A 21 -29.00 3.59 -3.99
N GLN A 22 -28.44 4.09 -2.90
CA GLN A 22 -27.03 4.47 -2.83
C GLN A 22 -26.23 3.30 -3.39
N LYS A 23 -25.61 3.47 -4.57
CA LYS A 23 -24.75 2.44 -5.18
C LYS A 23 -23.77 2.03 -4.11
N LYS A 24 -23.97 0.86 -3.50
CA LYS A 24 -23.06 0.30 -2.51
C LYS A 24 -21.71 0.26 -3.19
N ARG A 25 -20.75 1.10 -2.74
CA ARG A 25 -19.41 1.10 -3.30
C ARG A 25 -18.79 -0.25 -2.97
N GLU A 26 -18.78 -1.11 -3.96
CA GLU A 26 -18.09 -2.39 -3.85
C GLU A 26 -16.58 -2.13 -3.84
N PHE A 27 -15.88 -2.74 -2.88
CA PHE A 27 -14.42 -2.71 -2.82
C PHE A 27 -13.87 -3.79 -3.77
N ARG A 28 -13.20 -3.38 -4.82
CA ARG A 28 -12.52 -4.26 -5.79
C ARG A 28 -11.03 -3.95 -5.74
N GLY A 29 -10.33 -4.67 -4.85
CA GLY A 29 -8.91 -4.47 -4.57
C GLY A 29 -8.01 -5.41 -5.36
N ALA A 30 -6.87 -4.89 -5.84
CA ALA A 30 -5.79 -5.66 -6.43
C ALA A 30 -4.47 -5.41 -5.70
N TRP A 31 -3.62 -6.45 -5.61
CA TRP A 31 -2.38 -6.42 -4.85
C TRP A 31 -1.17 -6.24 -5.75
N ILE A 32 -0.27 -5.33 -5.35
CA ILE A 32 1.06 -5.17 -5.95
C ILE A 32 2.09 -5.39 -4.85
N GLN A 33 2.82 -6.50 -4.93
CA GLN A 33 3.86 -6.87 -3.96
C GLN A 33 5.26 -6.49 -4.47
N CYS A 34 6.21 -6.27 -3.55
CA CYS A 34 7.61 -6.03 -3.90
C CYS A 34 8.52 -7.25 -3.65
N VAL A 35 8.12 -8.13 -2.72
CA VAL A 35 8.97 -9.26 -2.26
C VAL A 35 9.20 -10.37 -3.30
N ASN A 36 8.47 -10.38 -4.40
CA ASN A 36 8.71 -11.26 -5.54
C ASN A 36 9.88 -10.81 -6.43
N GLY A 37 10.51 -9.67 -6.09
CA GLY A 37 11.66 -9.14 -6.82
C GLY A 37 11.30 -8.42 -8.13
N GLN A 38 10.01 -8.15 -8.41
CA GLN A 38 9.59 -7.52 -9.66
C GLN A 38 10.17 -6.13 -9.91
N PHE A 39 10.62 -5.43 -8.86
CA PHE A 39 11.22 -4.10 -8.97
C PHE A 39 12.75 -4.13 -8.97
N LEU A 40 13.34 -5.27 -8.61
CA LEU A 40 14.76 -5.41 -8.42
C LEU A 40 15.55 -5.15 -9.71
N GLY A 41 16.50 -4.24 -9.65
CA GLY A 41 17.32 -3.87 -10.80
C GLY A 41 16.63 -3.02 -11.86
N LEU A 42 15.41 -2.55 -11.61
CA LEU A 42 14.72 -1.63 -12.49
C LEU A 42 15.13 -0.19 -12.20
N GLU A 43 15.47 0.53 -13.26
CA GLU A 43 15.58 1.98 -13.20
C GLU A 43 14.20 2.63 -13.03
N LYS A 44 14.17 3.86 -12.53
CA LYS A 44 12.96 4.64 -12.27
C LYS A 44 11.96 4.57 -13.42
N ASP A 45 12.36 4.95 -14.62
CA ASP A 45 11.45 5.08 -15.77
C ASP A 45 10.87 3.73 -16.16
N ARG A 46 11.66 2.66 -16.07
CA ARG A 46 11.22 1.31 -16.38
C ARG A 46 10.21 0.80 -15.33
N MET A 47 10.47 1.06 -14.05
CA MET A 47 9.53 0.71 -12.98
C MET A 47 8.22 1.50 -13.12
N GLN A 48 8.29 2.80 -13.40
CA GLN A 48 7.11 3.62 -13.62
C GLN A 48 6.30 3.16 -14.84
N GLN A 49 6.94 2.81 -15.94
CA GLN A 49 6.29 2.22 -17.12
C GLN A 49 5.54 0.93 -16.77
N MET A 50 6.20 0.01 -16.06
CA MET A 50 5.61 -1.27 -15.66
C MET A 50 4.40 -1.05 -14.75
N LEU A 51 4.53 -0.22 -13.71
CA LEU A 51 3.45 0.10 -12.80
C LEU A 51 2.29 0.82 -13.51
N THR A 52 2.58 1.75 -14.42
CA THR A 52 1.56 2.41 -15.24
C THR A 52 0.76 1.40 -16.07
N SER A 53 1.44 0.42 -16.68
CA SER A 53 0.77 -0.65 -17.44
C SER A 53 -0.15 -1.48 -16.54
N GLN A 54 0.35 -1.91 -15.37
CA GLN A 54 -0.45 -2.67 -14.41
C GLN A 54 -1.69 -1.87 -13.94
N LEU A 55 -1.52 -0.59 -13.60
CA LEU A 55 -2.62 0.28 -13.17
C LEU A 55 -3.67 0.49 -14.27
N ASN A 56 -3.25 0.61 -15.53
CA ASN A 56 -4.15 0.74 -16.66
C ASN A 56 -4.98 -0.54 -16.89
N GLU A 57 -4.38 -1.72 -16.77
CA GLU A 57 -5.10 -3.00 -16.86
C GLU A 57 -6.09 -3.14 -15.68
N MET A 58 -5.64 -2.87 -14.45
CA MET A 58 -6.51 -2.88 -13.27
C MET A 58 -7.72 -1.93 -13.42
N GLN A 59 -7.50 -0.74 -13.99
CA GLN A 59 -8.59 0.21 -14.25
C GLN A 59 -9.60 -0.33 -15.26
N LYS A 60 -9.14 -0.97 -16.35
CA LYS A 60 -10.01 -1.62 -17.35
C LYS A 60 -10.84 -2.73 -16.73
N ASP A 61 -10.26 -3.50 -15.81
CA ASP A 61 -10.92 -4.59 -15.10
C ASP A 61 -11.85 -4.09 -13.98
N GLY A 62 -11.98 -2.78 -13.81
CA GLY A 62 -12.86 -2.17 -12.84
C GLY A 62 -12.36 -2.19 -11.40
N VAL A 63 -11.07 -2.42 -11.18
CA VAL A 63 -10.41 -2.28 -9.86
C VAL A 63 -10.54 -0.82 -9.40
N ASN A 64 -10.89 -0.63 -8.13
CA ASN A 64 -11.03 0.71 -7.53
C ASN A 64 -10.14 0.93 -6.30
N ALA A 65 -9.35 -0.08 -5.92
CA ALA A 65 -8.38 0.02 -4.84
C ALA A 65 -7.12 -0.79 -5.16
N VAL A 66 -5.95 -0.20 -4.97
CA VAL A 66 -4.65 -0.85 -5.13
C VAL A 66 -4.01 -1.04 -3.77
N ILE A 67 -3.69 -2.30 -3.42
CA ILE A 67 -3.00 -2.64 -2.18
C ILE A 67 -1.50 -2.78 -2.51
N PHE A 68 -0.72 -1.73 -2.26
CA PHE A 68 0.70 -1.64 -2.61
C PHE A 68 1.60 -1.94 -1.43
N GLN A 69 2.49 -2.92 -1.56
CA GLN A 69 3.42 -3.28 -0.50
C GLN A 69 4.54 -2.25 -0.38
N VAL A 70 4.52 -1.47 0.70
CA VAL A 70 5.45 -0.34 0.91
C VAL A 70 6.45 -0.59 2.03
N ARG A 71 6.19 -1.58 2.91
CA ARG A 71 7.05 -1.88 4.06
C ARG A 71 7.20 -3.40 4.23
N PRO A 72 8.17 -4.03 3.55
CA PRO A 72 8.33 -5.49 3.56
C PRO A 72 9.10 -6.05 4.76
N GLU A 73 10.22 -5.44 5.20
CA GLU A 73 11.18 -6.00 6.17
C GLU A 73 11.73 -4.94 7.13
N CYS A 74 10.90 -4.17 7.82
CA CYS A 74 11.29 -2.97 8.58
C CYS A 74 12.15 -2.02 7.73
N ASP A 75 11.81 -1.90 6.49
CA ASP A 75 12.39 -1.05 5.47
C ASP A 75 11.28 -0.51 4.56
N ALA A 76 11.55 0.48 3.76
CA ALA A 76 10.51 1.24 3.07
C ALA A 76 10.76 1.37 1.56
N LEU A 77 9.67 1.33 0.77
CA LEU A 77 9.64 1.74 -0.63
C LEU A 77 9.23 3.22 -0.78
N TYR A 78 9.60 4.03 0.20
CA TYR A 78 9.35 5.47 0.23
C TYR A 78 10.40 6.16 1.11
N ALA A 79 10.51 7.48 1.04
CA ALA A 79 11.44 8.27 1.85
C ALA A 79 11.00 8.32 3.31
N SER A 80 11.21 7.24 4.06
CA SER A 80 10.87 7.15 5.48
C SER A 80 11.87 7.90 6.34
N ALA A 81 11.36 8.63 7.36
CA ALA A 81 12.19 9.23 8.39
C ALA A 81 12.68 8.22 9.45
N TYR A 82 12.14 7.00 9.45
CA TYR A 82 12.33 6.02 10.51
C TYR A 82 13.08 4.76 10.06
N GLU A 83 12.92 4.37 8.79
CA GLU A 83 13.39 3.09 8.26
C GLU A 83 14.27 3.26 7.01
N PRO A 84 15.20 2.33 6.76
CA PRO A 84 16.03 2.37 5.56
C PRO A 84 15.20 2.15 4.30
N TRP A 85 15.72 2.57 3.16
CA TRP A 85 15.22 2.16 1.85
C TRP A 85 15.27 0.64 1.71
N SER A 86 14.23 0.07 1.13
CA SER A 86 14.15 -1.37 0.96
C SER A 86 15.07 -1.89 -0.13
N ARG A 87 15.72 -3.04 0.13
CA ARG A 87 16.51 -3.76 -0.88
C ARG A 87 15.68 -4.22 -2.07
N PHE A 88 14.38 -4.42 -1.90
CA PHE A 88 13.48 -4.81 -2.98
C PHE A 88 13.27 -3.73 -4.02
N LEU A 89 13.70 -2.50 -3.74
CA LEU A 89 13.69 -1.40 -4.68
C LEU A 89 15.02 -1.29 -5.44
N THR A 90 16.16 -1.28 -4.71
CA THR A 90 17.47 -0.95 -5.28
C THR A 90 18.46 -2.12 -5.29
N GLY A 91 18.09 -3.25 -4.70
CA GLY A 91 19.00 -4.40 -4.51
C GLY A 91 19.80 -4.33 -3.22
N GLN A 92 19.95 -3.15 -2.61
CA GLN A 92 20.70 -2.94 -1.38
C GLN A 92 19.88 -2.14 -0.38
N GLN A 93 19.70 -2.66 0.84
CA GLN A 93 18.95 -1.97 1.89
C GLN A 93 19.70 -0.70 2.34
N GLY A 94 18.96 0.39 2.51
CA GLY A 94 19.50 1.68 2.93
C GLY A 94 19.99 2.58 1.79
N VAL A 95 19.98 2.09 0.54
CA VAL A 95 20.36 2.87 -0.63
C VAL A 95 19.11 3.44 -1.30
N ALA A 96 19.04 4.76 -1.45
CA ALA A 96 17.97 5.45 -2.16
C ALA A 96 18.04 5.16 -3.67
N PRO A 97 16.89 5.15 -4.38
CA PRO A 97 16.88 4.98 -5.82
C PRO A 97 17.59 6.15 -6.54
N GLN A 98 18.25 5.84 -7.65
CA GLN A 98 18.93 6.80 -8.51
C GLN A 98 18.43 6.66 -9.95
N PRO A 99 17.91 7.72 -10.58
CA PRO A 99 17.65 9.05 -10.02
C PRO A 99 16.63 9.00 -8.87
N TYR A 100 16.76 9.93 -7.91
CA TYR A 100 15.92 9.95 -6.72
C TYR A 100 14.43 10.14 -7.07
N TRP A 101 13.59 9.33 -6.46
CA TRP A 101 12.13 9.44 -6.49
C TRP A 101 11.50 8.69 -5.31
N ASP A 102 10.24 8.99 -5.00
CA ASP A 102 9.48 8.31 -3.95
C ASP A 102 8.38 7.45 -4.57
N PRO A 103 8.54 6.10 -4.58
CA PRO A 103 7.55 5.20 -5.17
C PRO A 103 6.15 5.30 -4.57
N LEU A 104 6.04 5.50 -3.25
CA LEU A 104 4.73 5.62 -2.60
C LEU A 104 4.02 6.90 -3.03
N ALA A 105 4.70 8.05 -3.00
CA ALA A 105 4.13 9.32 -3.44
C ALA A 105 3.66 9.25 -4.90
N TRP A 106 4.49 8.69 -5.78
CA TRP A 106 4.16 8.51 -7.19
C TRP A 106 2.95 7.57 -7.39
N MET A 107 2.88 6.46 -6.64
CA MET A 107 1.75 5.52 -6.72
C MET A 107 0.44 6.12 -6.22
N ILE A 108 0.48 6.97 -5.19
CA ILE A 108 -0.70 7.72 -4.72
C ILE A 108 -1.25 8.57 -5.87
N ASP A 109 -0.40 9.38 -6.50
CA ASP A 109 -0.78 10.24 -7.61
C ASP A 109 -1.35 9.45 -8.79
N GLU A 110 -0.69 8.35 -9.18
CA GLU A 110 -1.12 7.53 -10.31
C GLU A 110 -2.43 6.76 -10.06
N CYS A 111 -2.66 6.30 -8.84
CA CYS A 111 -3.95 5.71 -8.45
C CYS A 111 -5.06 6.75 -8.46
N HIS A 112 -4.85 7.92 -7.86
CA HIS A 112 -5.85 8.99 -7.80
C HIS A 112 -6.22 9.52 -9.20
N LYS A 113 -5.25 9.68 -10.12
CA LYS A 113 -5.52 10.03 -11.52
C LYS A 113 -6.48 9.06 -12.22
N ARG A 114 -6.52 7.82 -11.78
CA ARG A 114 -7.40 6.76 -12.33
C ARG A 114 -8.67 6.54 -11.53
N GLY A 115 -8.94 7.34 -10.50
CA GLY A 115 -10.08 7.20 -9.60
C GLY A 115 -10.00 5.96 -8.71
N MET A 116 -8.79 5.44 -8.46
CA MET A 116 -8.52 4.32 -7.56
C MET A 116 -7.98 4.82 -6.21
N GLU A 117 -8.35 4.13 -5.13
CA GLU A 117 -7.75 4.33 -3.81
C GLU A 117 -6.40 3.61 -3.74
N LEU A 118 -5.42 4.16 -2.99
CA LEU A 118 -4.20 3.46 -2.63
C LEU A 118 -4.25 3.03 -1.17
N HIS A 119 -4.03 1.74 -0.93
CA HIS A 119 -3.91 1.13 0.39
C HIS A 119 -2.46 0.68 0.60
N ALA A 120 -1.79 1.26 1.58
CA ALA A 120 -0.42 0.89 1.92
C ALA A 120 -0.40 -0.46 2.65
N TRP A 121 0.22 -1.47 2.05
CA TRP A 121 0.46 -2.76 2.70
C TRP A 121 1.77 -2.73 3.47
N ILE A 122 1.70 -2.96 4.76
CA ILE A 122 2.84 -3.09 5.65
C ILE A 122 2.91 -4.50 6.26
N ASN A 123 4.13 -5.00 6.47
CA ASN A 123 4.37 -6.18 7.30
C ASN A 123 4.85 -5.69 8.68
N PRO A 124 3.97 -5.61 9.68
CA PRO A 124 4.28 -4.87 10.91
C PRO A 124 5.43 -5.48 11.71
N PHE A 125 5.57 -6.80 11.71
CA PHE A 125 6.54 -7.47 12.58
C PHE A 125 7.67 -8.20 11.85
N ARG A 126 7.60 -8.37 10.53
CA ARG A 126 8.69 -8.98 9.78
C ARG A 126 9.85 -8.01 9.65
N ALA A 127 10.99 -8.33 10.31
CA ALA A 127 12.21 -7.53 10.26
C ALA A 127 13.20 -8.03 9.22
N LYS A 128 13.25 -9.35 8.95
CA LYS A 128 14.14 -9.95 7.97
C LYS A 128 13.59 -11.30 7.50
N THR A 129 13.64 -11.58 6.21
CA THR A 129 13.38 -12.93 5.66
C THR A 129 14.66 -13.77 5.60
N LYS A 130 14.52 -15.06 5.28
CA LYS A 130 15.68 -15.97 5.09
C LYS A 130 16.62 -15.53 3.96
N THR A 131 16.09 -14.82 2.96
CA THR A 131 16.84 -14.41 1.76
C THR A 131 17.54 -13.06 1.90
N THR A 132 17.35 -12.35 3.02
CA THR A 132 18.03 -11.08 3.29
C THR A 132 19.33 -11.37 4.02
N ASN A 133 20.46 -11.10 3.40
CA ASN A 133 21.77 -11.34 4.01
C ASN A 133 22.24 -10.12 4.81
N ASP A 134 22.24 -8.94 4.21
CA ASP A 134 22.79 -7.73 4.80
C ASP A 134 21.69 -6.77 5.21
N LEU A 135 21.80 -6.26 6.44
CA LEU A 135 20.91 -5.23 6.96
C LEU A 135 21.66 -3.89 7.00
N SER A 136 20.97 -2.85 6.61
CA SER A 136 21.50 -1.49 6.71
C SER A 136 21.79 -1.11 8.18
N PHE A 137 22.82 -0.28 8.41
CA PHE A 137 23.21 0.19 9.75
C PHE A 137 22.09 0.90 10.51
N ASN A 138 21.14 1.51 9.79
CA ASN A 138 19.99 2.18 10.40
C ASN A 138 18.74 1.28 10.53
N HIS A 139 18.82 0.00 10.16
CA HIS A 139 17.75 -0.96 10.36
C HIS A 139 17.50 -1.24 11.85
N ILE A 140 16.24 -1.41 12.26
CA ILE A 140 15.84 -1.60 13.67
C ILE A 140 16.57 -2.77 14.35
N ALA A 141 16.78 -3.88 13.65
CA ALA A 141 17.48 -5.05 14.20
C ALA A 141 18.98 -4.80 14.44
N ILE A 142 19.60 -3.83 13.78
CA ILE A 142 20.97 -3.39 14.01
C ILE A 142 21.01 -2.35 15.12
N ARG A 143 20.11 -1.36 15.08
CA ARG A 143 20.08 -0.28 16.07
C ARG A 143 19.59 -0.72 17.45
N LYS A 144 18.70 -1.71 17.49
CA LYS A 144 18.07 -2.23 18.72
C LYS A 144 17.95 -3.76 18.64
N PRO A 145 19.06 -4.52 18.75
CA PRO A 145 19.04 -5.99 18.59
C PRO A 145 18.06 -6.69 19.53
N GLY A 146 17.86 -6.16 20.73
CA GLY A 146 16.89 -6.71 21.69
C GLY A 146 15.42 -6.54 21.30
N SER A 147 15.11 -5.77 20.25
CA SER A 147 13.73 -5.57 19.77
C SER A 147 13.24 -6.71 18.90
N VAL A 148 14.13 -7.58 18.41
CA VAL A 148 13.81 -8.69 17.50
C VAL A 148 14.18 -10.04 18.12
N PHE A 149 13.55 -11.11 17.63
CA PHE A 149 13.96 -12.49 17.91
C PHE A 149 14.05 -13.28 16.61
N ALA A 150 14.90 -14.32 16.63
CA ALA A 150 15.06 -15.22 15.50
C ALA A 150 13.96 -16.31 15.54
N TYR A 151 13.33 -16.54 14.40
CA TYR A 151 12.38 -17.62 14.20
C TYR A 151 12.53 -18.19 12.79
N ASP A 152 12.80 -19.47 12.67
CA ASP A 152 12.92 -20.18 11.39
C ASP A 152 13.79 -19.42 10.35
N GLY A 153 14.97 -18.95 10.76
CA GLY A 153 15.93 -18.22 9.92
C GLY A 153 15.50 -16.79 9.54
N GLN A 154 14.40 -16.30 10.10
CA GLN A 154 13.91 -14.93 9.94
C GLN A 154 14.19 -14.13 11.23
N LEU A 155 14.10 -12.81 11.14
CA LEU A 155 14.01 -11.93 12.30
C LEU A 155 12.59 -11.35 12.38
N ILE A 156 12.02 -11.45 13.56
CA ILE A 156 10.69 -10.94 13.88
C ILE A 156 10.82 -9.84 14.92
N LEU A 157 10.25 -8.69 14.65
CA LEU A 157 10.09 -7.62 15.63
C LEU A 157 9.13 -8.13 16.73
N ASN A 158 9.57 -8.11 17.99
CA ASN A 158 8.81 -8.71 19.08
C ASN A 158 7.54 -7.92 19.40
N PRO A 159 6.32 -8.45 19.09
CA PRO A 159 5.07 -7.74 19.32
C PRO A 159 4.72 -7.62 20.82
N GLY A 160 5.34 -8.42 21.67
CA GLY A 160 5.18 -8.36 23.13
C GLY A 160 5.76 -7.08 23.75
N GLN A 161 6.73 -6.43 23.09
CA GLN A 161 7.34 -5.20 23.57
C GLN A 161 6.47 -3.96 23.21
N PRO A 162 6.06 -3.15 24.21
CA PRO A 162 5.28 -1.93 23.97
C PRO A 162 5.96 -0.97 22.98
N GLU A 163 7.27 -0.80 23.10
CA GLU A 163 8.08 0.10 22.27
C GLU A 163 8.03 -0.28 20.79
N ASN A 164 7.95 -1.58 20.49
CA ASN A 164 7.82 -2.07 19.13
C ASN A 164 6.43 -1.76 18.55
N ARG A 165 5.37 -1.89 19.35
CA ARG A 165 4.02 -1.51 18.93
C ARG A 165 3.91 -0.01 18.68
N GLU A 166 4.49 0.82 19.55
CA GLU A 166 4.57 2.27 19.35
C GLU A 166 5.36 2.63 18.09
N TYR A 167 6.45 1.91 17.84
CA TYR A 167 7.24 2.08 16.62
C TYR A 167 6.40 1.82 15.36
N ILE A 168 5.63 0.73 15.34
CA ILE A 168 4.73 0.45 14.21
C ILE A 168 3.66 1.54 14.05
N CYS A 169 3.10 2.05 15.16
CA CYS A 169 2.16 3.18 15.09
C CYS A 169 2.79 4.44 14.48
N LYS A 170 4.07 4.73 14.79
CA LYS A 170 4.81 5.85 14.17
C LYS A 170 4.98 5.64 12.66
N ILE A 171 5.33 4.43 12.24
CA ILE A 171 5.44 4.08 10.81
C ILE A 171 4.11 4.25 10.09
N ALA A 172 3.01 3.71 10.66
CA ALA A 172 1.69 3.87 10.07
C ALA A 172 1.29 5.36 9.99
N SER A 173 1.57 6.13 11.02
CA SER A 173 1.31 7.58 11.04
C SER A 173 2.14 8.35 10.00
N ASP A 174 3.38 7.94 9.76
CA ASP A 174 4.24 8.52 8.71
C ASP A 174 3.64 8.28 7.31
N ILE A 175 3.18 7.06 7.06
CA ILE A 175 2.53 6.70 5.79
C ILE A 175 1.24 7.49 5.57
N VAL A 176 0.38 7.59 6.59
CA VAL A 176 -0.94 8.25 6.48
C VAL A 176 -0.83 9.76 6.26
N ARG A 177 0.28 10.39 6.65
CA ARG A 177 0.50 11.83 6.45
C ARG A 177 0.94 12.21 5.04
N ARG A 178 1.19 11.24 4.19
CA ARG A 178 1.63 11.42 2.81
C ARG A 178 0.46 11.45 1.86
#